data_75fdfeb58aff86137bb54eb7798977db
#
_entry.id   75fdfeb58aff86137bb54eb7798977db
#
_cell.length_a   1.000
_cell.length_b   1.000
_cell.length_c   1.000
_cell.angle_alpha   90.00
_cell.angle_beta   90.00
_cell.angle_gamma   90.00
#
_symmetry.space_group_name_H-M   'P 1'
#
loop_
_entity.id
_entity.type
_entity.pdbx_description
1 polymer ?
#
loop_
_entity_poly.entity_id
_entity_poly.type
_entity_poly.pdbx_seq_one_letter_code
_entity_poly.pdbx_strand_id
1 'polypeptide(L)'
;VYYDFTRWGYTDIQFFIHPEHWHMVARLAGPPKEYWRVSYGERSGLSHEELRERVPAKFAAMLPGNPQPGDYEIAGFSPYRVHQRLAPSMRVGRIMLAADAAHLCNPFGGLGLTGGIVDVGGLYDCLAGIHDGQADESILDVYSDVRRRMWTDVIDGVSSDNIRRLFGQDPDRAAETDDFIKLINVAEKDDKVRDELRAGLHAIQYNFKQHYRNAQASSSSLPTATAAEKDATETRNGSHANGSAVGIAVTTN
;
A
#
# COMPACT_ATOMS: atom_id res chain seq x y z
N VAL A 1 -6.06 11.76 17.61
CA VAL A 1 -5.50 12.88 18.37
C VAL A 1 -6.23 14.15 18.03
N TYR A 2 -6.61 14.92 19.06
CA TYR A 2 -7.04 16.29 18.90
C TYR A 2 -5.83 17.19 19.17
N TYR A 3 -5.35 17.84 18.14
CA TYR A 3 -4.23 18.79 18.15
C TYR A 3 -4.36 19.68 16.91
N ASP A 4 -4.10 20.97 17.06
CA ASP A 4 -4.24 21.90 15.94
C ASP A 4 -3.00 21.82 15.01
N PHE A 5 -3.01 20.82 14.12
CA PHE A 5 -1.98 20.69 13.09
C PHE A 5 -2.12 21.75 11.99
N THR A 6 -3.34 22.27 11.78
CA THR A 6 -3.62 23.22 10.70
C THR A 6 -2.84 24.53 10.88
N ARG A 7 -2.67 25.00 12.12
CA ARG A 7 -1.85 26.18 12.43
C ARG A 7 -0.37 26.05 12.01
N TRP A 8 0.09 24.79 11.82
CA TRP A 8 1.45 24.47 11.40
C TRP A 8 1.55 24.19 9.90
N GLY A 9 0.48 24.47 9.12
CA GLY A 9 0.44 24.26 7.69
C GLY A 9 0.21 22.82 7.24
N TYR A 10 -0.24 21.93 8.14
CA TYR A 10 -0.57 20.55 7.78
C TYR A 10 -1.84 20.50 6.94
N THR A 11 -1.79 19.72 5.88
CA THR A 11 -2.91 19.41 5.00
C THR A 11 -3.53 18.06 5.35
N ASP A 12 -4.31 17.44 4.47
CA ASP A 12 -5.09 16.24 4.78
C ASP A 12 -4.24 15.03 5.18
N ILE A 13 -3.05 14.87 4.56
CA ILE A 13 -2.11 13.81 4.89
C ILE A 13 -0.66 14.25 4.63
N GLN A 14 0.21 13.96 5.57
CA GLN A 14 1.66 14.15 5.44
C GLN A 14 2.42 12.93 5.92
N PHE A 15 3.56 12.69 5.25
CA PHE A 15 4.55 11.70 5.64
C PHE A 15 5.86 12.41 5.98
N PHE A 16 6.48 11.99 7.08
CA PHE A 16 7.72 12.58 7.57
C PHE A 16 8.83 11.55 7.52
N ILE A 17 9.88 11.88 6.77
CA ILE A 17 11.09 11.07 6.64
C ILE A 17 12.01 11.40 7.80
N HIS A 18 12.34 10.42 8.63
CA HIS A 18 13.30 10.56 9.71
C HIS A 18 13.77 9.18 10.18
N PRO A 19 15.05 8.94 10.39
CA PRO A 19 15.56 7.60 10.76
C PRO A 19 14.98 7.05 12.06
N GLU A 20 14.60 7.89 13.01
CA GLU A 20 14.04 7.48 14.31
C GLU A 20 12.59 7.95 14.53
N HIS A 21 12.23 9.12 14.03
CA HIS A 21 10.96 9.79 14.29
C HIS A 21 10.06 9.86 13.05
N TRP A 22 10.23 8.93 12.11
CA TRP A 22 9.35 8.84 10.95
C TRP A 22 7.89 8.64 11.36
N HIS A 23 7.01 9.36 10.73
CA HIS A 23 5.58 9.29 11.04
C HIS A 23 4.71 9.75 9.87
N MET A 24 3.43 9.46 10.01
CA MET A 24 2.37 9.97 9.15
C MET A 24 1.35 10.69 10.01
N VAL A 25 0.87 11.84 9.55
CA VAL A 25 -0.26 12.56 10.14
C VAL A 25 -1.35 12.65 9.08
N ALA A 26 -2.57 12.20 9.42
CA ALA A 26 -3.71 12.23 8.52
C ALA A 26 -4.95 12.81 9.21
N ARG A 27 -5.60 13.77 8.57
CA ARG A 27 -6.84 14.37 9.05
C ARG A 27 -8.00 13.39 8.85
N LEU A 28 -8.69 13.06 9.93
CA LEU A 28 -9.85 12.16 9.93
C LEU A 28 -11.17 12.93 9.96
N ALA A 29 -11.18 14.11 10.62
CA ALA A 29 -12.33 15.00 10.63
C ALA A 29 -11.88 16.46 10.65
N GLY A 30 -12.64 17.33 9.98
CA GLY A 30 -12.40 18.77 9.95
C GLY A 30 -13.13 19.53 11.09
N PRO A 31 -13.18 20.88 10.97
CA PRO A 31 -13.84 21.74 11.94
C PRO A 31 -15.27 21.30 12.28
N PRO A 32 -15.80 21.62 13.48
CA PRO A 32 -15.22 22.53 14.47
C PRO A 32 -14.17 21.91 15.40
N LYS A 33 -14.05 20.59 15.49
CA LYS A 33 -13.06 19.91 16.30
C LYS A 33 -12.26 18.98 15.39
N GLU A 34 -11.10 19.44 14.93
CA GLU A 34 -10.23 18.67 14.06
C GLU A 34 -9.71 17.42 14.76
N TYR A 35 -9.80 16.28 14.08
CA TYR A 35 -9.39 15.00 14.58
C TYR A 35 -8.39 14.35 13.62
N TRP A 36 -7.25 13.96 14.13
CA TRP A 36 -6.11 13.50 13.35
C TRP A 36 -5.64 12.12 13.79
N ARG A 37 -5.15 11.34 12.85
CA ARG A 37 -4.38 10.12 13.10
C ARG A 37 -2.90 10.45 13.03
N VAL A 38 -2.14 10.07 14.06
CA VAL A 38 -0.69 10.10 14.08
C VAL A 38 -0.21 8.65 14.12
N SER A 39 0.45 8.19 13.05
CA SER A 39 1.02 6.85 12.93
C SER A 39 2.54 6.94 12.89
N TYR A 40 3.23 6.22 13.75
CA TYR A 40 4.69 6.31 13.86
C TYR A 40 5.31 4.96 14.22
N GLY A 41 6.61 4.82 13.97
CA GLY A 41 7.36 3.63 14.29
C GLY A 41 7.76 3.52 15.74
N GLU A 42 7.69 2.31 16.29
CA GLU A 42 8.21 1.96 17.60
C GLU A 42 9.01 0.66 17.57
N ARG A 43 9.84 0.44 18.57
CA ARG A 43 10.61 -0.79 18.72
C ARG A 43 9.68 -1.98 18.92
N SER A 44 10.00 -3.09 18.27
CA SER A 44 9.28 -4.34 18.49
C SER A 44 9.51 -4.88 19.91
N GLY A 45 8.54 -5.61 20.44
CA GLY A 45 8.66 -6.29 21.74
C GLY A 45 8.19 -5.49 22.96
N LEU A 46 7.84 -4.22 22.77
CA LEU A 46 7.24 -3.42 23.86
C LEU A 46 5.80 -3.86 24.12
N SER A 47 5.39 -3.85 25.39
CA SER A 47 4.02 -4.05 25.81
C SER A 47 3.15 -2.84 25.43
N HIS A 48 1.83 -3.03 25.46
CA HIS A 48 0.87 -1.95 25.21
C HIS A 48 1.05 -0.77 26.22
N GLU A 49 1.38 -1.09 27.46
CA GLU A 49 1.60 -0.10 28.52
C GLU A 49 2.88 0.70 28.24
N GLU A 50 4.01 0.03 28.00
CA GLU A 50 5.27 0.68 27.63
C GLU A 50 5.14 1.57 26.39
N LEU A 51 4.41 1.11 25.38
CA LEU A 51 4.13 1.92 24.18
C LEU A 51 3.35 3.19 24.54
N ARG A 52 2.37 3.08 25.44
CA ARG A 52 1.55 4.23 25.86
C ARG A 52 2.34 5.24 26.68
N GLU A 53 3.20 4.79 27.59
CA GLU A 53 4.08 5.64 28.39
C GLU A 53 5.07 6.43 27.54
N ARG A 54 5.44 5.92 26.38
CA ARG A 54 6.37 6.56 25.45
C ARG A 54 5.74 7.64 24.58
N VAL A 55 4.41 7.70 24.48
CA VAL A 55 3.70 8.66 23.60
C VAL A 55 4.10 10.10 23.88
N PRO A 56 4.16 10.62 25.12
CA PRO A 56 4.54 12.00 25.36
C PRO A 56 5.93 12.37 24.82
N ALA A 57 6.91 11.51 25.07
CA ALA A 57 8.26 11.75 24.57
C ALA A 57 8.34 11.69 23.05
N LYS A 58 7.61 10.75 22.41
CA LYS A 58 7.51 10.66 20.96
C LYS A 58 6.83 11.89 20.36
N PHE A 59 5.72 12.33 20.92
CA PHE A 59 4.99 13.50 20.42
C PHE A 59 5.81 14.78 20.58
N ALA A 60 6.49 14.97 21.69
CA ALA A 60 7.39 16.09 21.88
C ALA A 60 8.54 16.10 20.88
N ALA A 61 9.04 14.93 20.47
CA ALA A 61 10.17 14.82 19.54
C ALA A 61 9.76 14.98 18.05
N MET A 62 8.56 14.55 17.67
CA MET A 62 8.19 14.44 16.26
C MET A 62 7.08 15.40 15.81
N LEU A 63 6.23 15.91 16.74
CA LEU A 63 5.14 16.80 16.35
C LEU A 63 5.55 18.28 16.41
N PRO A 64 4.99 19.12 15.55
CA PRO A 64 5.33 20.54 15.52
C PRO A 64 4.96 21.22 16.83
N GLY A 65 5.80 22.15 17.30
CA GLY A 65 5.60 22.86 18.55
C GLY A 65 6.02 22.10 19.81
N ASN A 66 6.57 20.88 19.68
CA ASN A 66 7.04 20.04 20.80
C ASN A 66 5.99 19.87 21.89
N PRO A 67 4.75 19.41 21.56
CA PRO A 67 3.63 19.43 22.48
C PRO A 67 3.87 18.56 23.71
N GLN A 68 3.42 19.05 24.86
CA GLN A 68 3.47 18.34 26.14
C GLN A 68 2.09 17.76 26.49
N PRO A 69 2.01 16.81 27.44
CA PRO A 69 0.72 16.36 27.97
C PRO A 69 -0.13 17.56 28.43
N GLY A 70 -1.34 17.69 27.86
CA GLY A 70 -2.22 18.86 28.07
C GLY A 70 -2.36 19.75 26.84
N ASP A 71 -1.38 19.75 25.93
CA ASP A 71 -1.46 20.47 24.65
C ASP A 71 -2.28 19.70 23.61
N TYR A 72 -2.47 18.41 23.81
CA TYR A 72 -3.23 17.50 22.94
C TYR A 72 -4.12 16.54 23.74
N GLU A 73 -5.13 16.00 23.09
CA GLU A 73 -5.99 14.95 23.63
C GLU A 73 -5.86 13.68 22.78
N ILE A 74 -5.60 12.52 23.38
CA ILE A 74 -5.56 11.23 22.71
C ILE A 74 -6.95 10.60 22.81
N ALA A 75 -7.71 10.58 21.71
CA ALA A 75 -9.02 9.95 21.65
C ALA A 75 -8.93 8.41 21.60
N GLY A 76 -7.89 7.88 20.95
CA GLY A 76 -7.66 6.44 20.85
C GLY A 76 -6.18 6.12 20.68
N PHE A 77 -5.79 4.92 21.10
CA PHE A 77 -4.43 4.41 20.97
C PHE A 77 -4.46 2.92 20.64
N SER A 78 -3.94 2.55 19.47
CA SER A 78 -3.97 1.19 18.97
C SER A 78 -2.63 0.81 18.32
N PRO A 79 -1.71 0.22 19.08
CA PRO A 79 -0.50 -0.34 18.50
C PRO A 79 -0.81 -1.62 17.71
N TYR A 80 -0.14 -1.80 16.57
CA TYR A 80 -0.24 -3.02 15.78
C TYR A 80 1.10 -3.36 15.13
N ARG A 81 1.24 -4.63 14.72
CA ARG A 81 2.40 -5.09 13.97
C ARG A 81 2.10 -5.04 12.48
N VAL A 82 3.02 -4.48 11.73
CA VAL A 82 2.97 -4.49 10.27
C VAL A 82 3.38 -5.85 9.75
N HIS A 83 2.68 -6.34 8.73
CA HIS A 83 2.96 -7.60 8.07
C HIS A 83 2.99 -7.42 6.55
N GLN A 84 3.92 -8.13 5.91
CA GLN A 84 3.94 -8.41 4.47
C GLN A 84 3.76 -9.93 4.33
N ARG A 85 2.58 -10.37 3.94
CA ARG A 85 2.23 -11.79 3.87
C ARG A 85 1.34 -12.09 2.69
N LEU A 86 1.59 -13.23 2.06
CA LEU A 86 0.77 -13.76 0.97
C LEU A 86 0.49 -15.24 1.23
N ALA A 87 -0.76 -15.64 1.08
CA ALA A 87 -1.14 -17.05 1.14
C ALA A 87 -0.46 -17.84 0.00
N PRO A 88 -0.04 -19.09 0.24
CA PRO A 88 0.59 -19.93 -0.77
C PRO A 88 -0.35 -20.25 -1.95
N SER A 89 -1.66 -20.17 -1.74
CA SER A 89 -2.69 -20.25 -2.77
C SER A 89 -3.90 -19.45 -2.33
N MET A 90 -4.61 -18.84 -3.30
CA MET A 90 -5.90 -18.20 -3.03
C MET A 90 -7.08 -19.10 -3.41
N ARG A 91 -6.81 -20.35 -3.82
CA ARG A 91 -7.80 -21.40 -4.09
C ARG A 91 -7.37 -22.75 -3.53
N VAL A 92 -8.28 -23.45 -2.86
CA VAL A 92 -8.16 -24.86 -2.53
C VAL A 92 -9.52 -25.53 -2.78
N GLY A 93 -9.63 -26.25 -3.86
CA GLY A 93 -10.90 -26.84 -4.30
C GLY A 93 -11.96 -25.77 -4.58
N ARG A 94 -13.00 -25.72 -3.75
CA ARG A 94 -14.09 -24.70 -3.83
C ARG A 94 -13.98 -23.60 -2.76
N ILE A 95 -12.89 -23.58 -2.00
CA ILE A 95 -12.61 -22.52 -1.02
C ILE A 95 -11.72 -21.49 -1.67
N MET A 96 -12.15 -20.22 -1.61
CA MET A 96 -11.44 -19.08 -2.19
C MET A 96 -11.05 -18.10 -1.10
N LEU A 97 -9.90 -17.43 -1.28
CA LEU A 97 -9.44 -16.34 -0.45
C LEU A 97 -9.45 -15.03 -1.25
N ALA A 98 -9.73 -13.91 -0.57
CA ALA A 98 -9.65 -12.56 -1.13
C ALA A 98 -9.28 -11.57 -0.01
N ALA A 99 -8.69 -10.43 -0.35
CA ALA A 99 -8.34 -9.35 0.56
C ALA A 99 -7.46 -9.85 1.74
N ASP A 100 -7.69 -9.36 2.95
CA ASP A 100 -6.90 -9.66 4.15
C ASP A 100 -6.84 -11.15 4.51
N ALA A 101 -7.80 -11.95 4.03
CA ALA A 101 -7.74 -13.41 4.16
C ALA A 101 -6.65 -14.04 3.28
N ALA A 102 -6.29 -13.40 2.18
CA ALA A 102 -5.31 -13.87 1.21
C ALA A 102 -3.93 -13.22 1.41
N HIS A 103 -3.89 -11.94 1.72
CA HIS A 103 -2.64 -11.18 1.81
C HIS A 103 -2.74 -9.97 2.74
N LEU A 104 -1.61 -9.60 3.32
CA LEU A 104 -1.44 -8.40 4.15
C LEU A 104 -0.25 -7.60 3.62
N CYS A 105 -0.40 -6.28 3.58
CA CYS A 105 0.70 -5.36 3.33
C CYS A 105 0.71 -4.25 4.39
N ASN A 106 1.84 -3.56 4.52
CA ASN A 106 1.91 -2.38 5.39
C ASN A 106 1.05 -1.24 4.83
N PRO A 107 0.59 -0.29 5.68
CA PRO A 107 -0.38 0.74 5.28
C PRO A 107 0.21 1.86 4.41
N PHE A 108 1.54 1.96 4.29
CA PHE A 108 2.19 3.10 3.63
C PHE A 108 2.12 3.09 2.09
N GLY A 109 1.66 1.99 1.51
CA GLY A 109 1.31 1.92 0.09
C GLY A 109 -0.15 2.31 -0.21
N GLY A 110 -1.03 2.33 0.81
CA GLY A 110 -2.48 2.51 0.62
C GLY A 110 -3.14 1.37 -0.17
N LEU A 111 -2.45 0.24 -0.35
CA LEU A 111 -2.83 -0.82 -1.29
C LEU A 111 -3.61 -1.98 -0.66
N GLY A 112 -3.77 -2.03 0.67
CA GLY A 112 -4.50 -3.11 1.34
C GLY A 112 -5.97 -3.15 0.94
N LEU A 113 -6.71 -2.08 1.21
CA LEU A 113 -8.14 -1.97 0.82
C LEU A 113 -8.31 -2.03 -0.70
N THR A 114 -7.52 -1.27 -1.45
CA THR A 114 -7.61 -1.21 -2.91
C THR A 114 -7.35 -2.58 -3.54
N GLY A 115 -6.30 -3.28 -3.10
CA GLY A 115 -6.00 -4.65 -3.52
C GLY A 115 -7.14 -5.62 -3.23
N GLY A 116 -7.70 -5.55 -2.00
CA GLY A 116 -8.83 -6.37 -1.59
C GLY A 116 -10.10 -6.15 -2.42
N ILE A 117 -10.43 -4.89 -2.75
CA ILE A 117 -11.58 -4.57 -3.63
C ILE A 117 -11.37 -5.16 -5.04
N VAL A 118 -10.15 -5.06 -5.57
CA VAL A 118 -9.82 -5.63 -6.89
C VAL A 118 -9.84 -7.16 -6.87
N ASP A 119 -9.43 -7.80 -5.77
CA ASP A 119 -9.58 -9.25 -5.60
C ASP A 119 -11.04 -9.67 -5.66
N VAL A 120 -11.89 -9.01 -4.88
CA VAL A 120 -13.34 -9.32 -4.83
C VAL A 120 -13.98 -9.12 -6.20
N GLY A 121 -13.64 -8.02 -6.91
CA GLY A 121 -14.13 -7.77 -8.27
C GLY A 121 -13.69 -8.87 -9.25
N GLY A 122 -12.42 -9.28 -9.19
CA GLY A 122 -11.90 -10.37 -10.02
C GLY A 122 -12.54 -11.73 -9.71
N LEU A 123 -12.74 -12.04 -8.43
CA LEU A 123 -13.43 -13.27 -8.02
C LEU A 123 -14.89 -13.28 -8.47
N TYR A 124 -15.58 -12.12 -8.36
CA TYR A 124 -16.93 -11.96 -8.87
C TYR A 124 -17.01 -12.25 -10.37
N ASP A 125 -16.13 -11.68 -11.18
CA ASP A 125 -16.10 -11.93 -12.62
C ASP A 125 -15.88 -13.42 -12.93
N CYS A 126 -14.99 -14.11 -12.20
CA CYS A 126 -14.77 -15.54 -12.38
C CYS A 126 -16.02 -16.37 -12.05
N LEU A 127 -16.65 -16.09 -10.91
CA LEU A 127 -17.85 -16.83 -10.47
C LEU A 127 -19.07 -16.56 -11.38
N ALA A 128 -19.26 -15.30 -11.81
CA ALA A 128 -20.29 -14.94 -12.77
C ALA A 128 -20.08 -15.67 -14.10
N GLY A 129 -18.83 -15.70 -14.61
CA GLY A 129 -18.49 -16.43 -15.84
C GLY A 129 -18.80 -17.94 -15.76
N ILE A 130 -18.57 -18.55 -14.61
CA ILE A 130 -18.93 -19.98 -14.38
C ILE A 130 -20.47 -20.14 -14.35
N HIS A 131 -21.16 -19.27 -13.58
CA HIS A 131 -22.63 -19.32 -13.45
C HIS A 131 -23.33 -19.19 -14.80
N ASP A 132 -22.86 -18.24 -15.63
CA ASP A 132 -23.41 -17.96 -16.94
C ASP A 132 -22.93 -18.93 -18.05
N GLY A 133 -22.15 -19.96 -17.69
CA GLY A 133 -21.62 -20.96 -18.61
C GLY A 133 -20.57 -20.41 -19.58
N GLN A 134 -20.05 -19.22 -19.33
CA GLN A 134 -19.01 -18.56 -20.13
C GLN A 134 -17.58 -18.98 -19.79
N ALA A 135 -17.37 -19.54 -18.62
CA ALA A 135 -16.09 -20.09 -18.16
C ALA A 135 -16.33 -21.44 -17.44
N ASP A 136 -15.27 -22.22 -17.29
CA ASP A 136 -15.25 -23.38 -16.40
C ASP A 136 -14.51 -23.07 -15.10
N GLU A 137 -14.50 -24.02 -14.16
CA GLU A 137 -13.90 -23.82 -12.82
C GLU A 137 -12.38 -23.54 -12.87
N SER A 138 -11.67 -23.81 -13.97
CA SER A 138 -10.24 -23.53 -14.11
C SER A 138 -9.92 -22.02 -14.07
N ILE A 139 -10.89 -21.17 -14.39
CA ILE A 139 -10.72 -19.70 -14.27
C ILE A 139 -10.42 -19.29 -12.81
N LEU A 140 -10.82 -20.09 -11.82
CA LEU A 140 -10.51 -19.84 -10.41
C LEU A 140 -9.03 -20.12 -10.08
N ASP A 141 -8.35 -21.00 -10.81
CA ASP A 141 -6.90 -21.16 -10.70
C ASP A 141 -6.19 -19.95 -11.30
N VAL A 142 -6.67 -19.45 -12.45
CA VAL A 142 -6.17 -18.19 -13.05
C VAL A 142 -6.35 -17.04 -12.07
N TYR A 143 -7.50 -16.94 -11.38
CA TYR A 143 -7.70 -15.93 -10.35
C TYR A 143 -6.63 -16.01 -9.26
N SER A 144 -6.42 -17.20 -8.68
CA SER A 144 -5.41 -17.41 -7.64
C SER A 144 -4.01 -16.99 -8.09
N ASP A 145 -3.59 -17.40 -9.29
CA ASP A 145 -2.25 -17.13 -9.80
C ASP A 145 -2.05 -15.65 -10.15
N VAL A 146 -3.03 -15.05 -10.82
CA VAL A 146 -2.98 -13.63 -11.20
C VAL A 146 -2.96 -12.74 -9.98
N ARG A 147 -3.86 -12.94 -9.01
CA ARG A 147 -3.94 -12.08 -7.82
C ARG A 147 -2.69 -12.19 -6.96
N ARG A 148 -2.15 -13.40 -6.79
CA ARG A 148 -0.88 -13.60 -6.08
C ARG A 148 0.28 -12.91 -6.79
N ARG A 149 0.36 -13.01 -8.12
CA ARG A 149 1.37 -12.32 -8.91
C ARG A 149 1.24 -10.79 -8.78
N MET A 150 0.04 -10.23 -8.89
CA MET A 150 -0.18 -8.78 -8.71
C MET A 150 0.24 -8.31 -7.32
N TRP A 151 0.00 -9.13 -6.29
CA TRP A 151 0.49 -8.82 -4.96
C TRP A 151 2.03 -8.82 -4.91
N THR A 152 2.68 -9.84 -5.42
CA THR A 152 4.15 -9.98 -5.40
C THR A 152 4.83 -8.88 -6.22
N ASP A 153 4.34 -8.63 -7.44
CA ASP A 153 5.03 -7.77 -8.40
C ASP A 153 4.75 -6.28 -8.15
N VAL A 154 3.60 -5.95 -7.56
CA VAL A 154 3.17 -4.54 -7.38
C VAL A 154 2.98 -4.18 -5.90
N ILE A 155 2.06 -4.87 -5.20
CA ILE A 155 1.64 -4.44 -3.85
C ILE A 155 2.78 -4.56 -2.85
N ASP A 156 3.51 -5.67 -2.86
CA ASP A 156 4.64 -5.90 -1.94
C ASP A 156 5.77 -4.91 -2.21
N GLY A 157 6.16 -4.74 -3.47
CA GLY A 157 7.21 -3.80 -3.86
C GLY A 157 6.89 -2.37 -3.44
N VAL A 158 5.75 -1.84 -3.87
CA VAL A 158 5.34 -0.45 -3.60
C VAL A 158 5.21 -0.19 -2.10
N SER A 159 4.54 -1.07 -1.36
CA SER A 159 4.34 -0.86 0.08
C SER A 159 5.64 -0.99 0.88
N SER A 160 6.51 -1.93 0.52
CA SER A 160 7.82 -2.11 1.16
C SER A 160 8.77 -0.95 0.89
N ASP A 161 8.79 -0.42 -0.33
CA ASP A 161 9.63 0.73 -0.67
C ASP A 161 9.14 2.01 0.02
N ASN A 162 7.82 2.21 0.09
CA ASN A 162 7.25 3.37 0.74
C ASN A 162 7.56 3.41 2.25
N ILE A 163 7.41 2.29 2.96
CA ILE A 163 7.76 2.29 4.39
C ILE A 163 9.26 2.45 4.61
N ARG A 164 10.13 1.82 3.80
CA ARG A 164 11.59 1.99 3.90
C ARG A 164 12.01 3.42 3.64
N ARG A 165 11.36 4.12 2.71
CA ARG A 165 11.60 5.52 2.38
C ARG A 165 11.44 6.43 3.60
N LEU A 166 10.54 6.10 4.54
CA LEU A 166 10.29 6.92 5.72
C LEU A 166 11.43 6.88 6.73
N PHE A 167 12.10 5.75 6.91
CA PHE A 167 13.14 5.59 7.93
C PHE A 167 14.54 5.24 7.38
N GLY A 168 14.64 4.89 6.10
CA GLY A 168 15.86 4.36 5.50
C GLY A 168 16.77 5.37 4.85
N GLN A 169 16.51 6.68 5.00
CA GLN A 169 17.27 7.72 4.33
C GLN A 169 17.43 8.99 5.19
N ASP A 170 18.38 9.84 4.77
CA ASP A 170 18.62 11.15 5.35
C ASP A 170 17.52 12.12 4.89
N PRO A 171 16.74 12.72 5.79
CA PRO A 171 15.66 13.64 5.43
C PRO A 171 16.17 14.88 4.68
N ASP A 172 17.35 15.39 5.01
CA ASP A 172 17.92 16.59 4.38
C ASP A 172 18.36 16.35 2.93
N ARG A 173 18.59 15.09 2.57
CA ARG A 173 19.04 14.69 1.24
C ARG A 173 17.97 13.92 0.44
N ALA A 174 16.84 13.60 1.03
CA ALA A 174 15.81 12.75 0.42
C ALA A 174 15.34 13.29 -0.94
N ALA A 175 15.15 14.60 -1.06
CA ALA A 175 14.76 15.24 -2.33
C ALA A 175 15.82 15.08 -3.45
N GLU A 176 17.09 14.90 -3.08
CA GLU A 176 18.20 14.76 -4.02
C GLU A 176 18.56 13.30 -4.32
N THR A 177 18.28 12.38 -3.40
CA THR A 177 18.75 10.99 -3.47
C THR A 177 17.66 9.98 -3.77
N ASP A 178 16.40 10.25 -3.38
CA ASP A 178 15.27 9.33 -3.61
C ASP A 178 14.64 9.56 -4.99
N ASP A 179 14.70 8.58 -5.85
CA ASP A 179 14.20 8.70 -7.23
C ASP A 179 12.67 8.83 -7.31
N PHE A 180 11.93 8.28 -6.34
CA PHE A 180 10.48 8.46 -6.28
C PHE A 180 10.12 9.91 -5.89
N ILE A 181 10.83 10.52 -4.94
CA ILE A 181 10.62 11.93 -4.57
C ILE A 181 10.97 12.84 -5.74
N LYS A 182 12.07 12.58 -6.45
CA LYS A 182 12.41 13.31 -7.68
C LYS A 182 11.29 13.20 -8.71
N LEU A 183 10.76 12.00 -8.92
CA LEU A 183 9.67 11.75 -9.86
C LEU A 183 8.40 12.52 -9.48
N ILE A 184 8.02 12.55 -8.19
CA ILE A 184 6.89 13.34 -7.70
C ILE A 184 7.10 14.84 -7.96
N ASN A 185 8.30 15.37 -7.68
CA ASN A 185 8.64 16.77 -7.94
C ASN A 185 8.58 17.14 -9.44
N VAL A 186 8.87 16.20 -10.33
CA VAL A 186 8.66 16.36 -11.78
C VAL A 186 7.17 16.35 -12.11
N ALA A 187 6.42 15.39 -11.56
CA ALA A 187 4.99 15.22 -11.79
C ALA A 187 4.14 16.41 -11.31
N GLU A 188 4.62 17.18 -10.32
CA GLU A 188 3.97 18.44 -9.91
C GLU A 188 3.93 19.48 -11.05
N LYS A 189 4.94 19.45 -11.94
CA LYS A 189 5.16 20.45 -13.00
C LYS A 189 4.87 19.93 -14.40
N ASP A 190 4.75 18.63 -14.56
CA ASP A 190 4.54 17.95 -15.85
C ASP A 190 3.30 17.06 -15.79
N ASP A 191 2.25 17.48 -16.49
CA ASP A 191 0.97 16.77 -16.56
C ASP A 191 1.10 15.36 -17.13
N LYS A 192 2.00 15.16 -18.11
CA LYS A 192 2.21 13.85 -18.72
C LYS A 192 2.80 12.87 -17.71
N VAL A 193 3.83 13.27 -16.99
CA VAL A 193 4.45 12.43 -15.94
C VAL A 193 3.44 12.12 -14.83
N ARG A 194 2.63 13.10 -14.46
CA ARG A 194 1.56 12.92 -13.48
C ARG A 194 0.52 11.91 -13.94
N ASP A 195 0.12 11.95 -15.21
CA ASP A 195 -0.85 11.04 -15.78
C ASP A 195 -0.28 9.62 -15.92
N GLU A 196 1.00 9.47 -16.27
CA GLU A 196 1.71 8.19 -16.27
C GLU A 196 1.76 7.57 -14.86
N LEU A 197 2.06 8.37 -13.81
CA LEU A 197 2.01 7.91 -12.43
C LEU A 197 0.59 7.48 -12.00
N ARG A 198 -0.44 8.22 -12.41
CA ARG A 198 -1.83 7.85 -12.15
C ARG A 198 -2.22 6.55 -12.86
N ALA A 199 -1.77 6.35 -14.08
CA ALA A 199 -2.00 5.12 -14.82
C ALA A 199 -1.38 3.90 -14.11
N GLY A 200 -0.25 4.08 -13.43
CA GLY A 200 0.38 3.05 -12.59
C GLY A 200 -0.51 2.53 -11.46
N LEU A 201 -1.48 3.33 -10.97
CA LEU A 201 -2.45 2.89 -9.96
C LEU A 201 -3.37 1.77 -10.46
N HIS A 202 -3.52 1.61 -11.77
CA HIS A 202 -4.29 0.54 -12.38
C HIS A 202 -3.51 -0.76 -12.57
N ALA A 203 -2.22 -0.79 -12.25
CA ALA A 203 -1.34 -1.96 -12.45
C ALA A 203 -1.80 -3.22 -11.69
N ILE A 204 -2.58 -3.08 -10.62
CA ILE A 204 -3.15 -4.19 -9.87
C ILE A 204 -4.46 -4.76 -10.46
N GLN A 205 -5.01 -4.11 -11.51
CA GLN A 205 -6.23 -4.57 -12.15
C GLN A 205 -5.94 -5.67 -13.16
N TYR A 206 -6.91 -6.55 -13.36
CA TYR A 206 -6.85 -7.60 -14.37
C TYR A 206 -8.24 -7.92 -14.88
N ASN A 207 -8.38 -8.06 -16.19
CA ASN A 207 -9.66 -8.39 -16.82
C ASN A 207 -9.83 -9.90 -16.95
N PHE A 208 -10.52 -10.55 -15.99
CA PHE A 208 -10.78 -11.99 -16.02
C PHE A 208 -11.72 -12.40 -17.15
N LYS A 209 -12.57 -11.49 -17.66
CA LYS A 209 -13.50 -11.80 -18.77
C LYS A 209 -12.81 -12.14 -20.08
N GLN A 210 -11.53 -11.83 -20.24
CA GLN A 210 -10.72 -12.27 -21.40
C GLN A 210 -10.56 -13.81 -21.45
N HIS A 211 -10.80 -14.52 -20.34
CA HIS A 211 -10.79 -15.98 -20.25
C HIS A 211 -12.15 -16.62 -20.54
N TYR A 212 -13.18 -15.83 -20.83
CA TYR A 212 -14.48 -16.35 -21.23
C TYR A 212 -14.44 -16.96 -22.63
N ARG A 213 -15.22 -18.01 -22.89
CA ARG A 213 -15.21 -18.79 -24.12
C ARG A 213 -15.45 -17.93 -25.36
N ASN A 214 -16.32 -16.91 -25.27
CA ASN A 214 -16.64 -16.02 -26.37
C ASN A 214 -15.57 -14.94 -26.63
N ALA A 215 -14.76 -14.59 -25.63
CA ALA A 215 -13.66 -13.64 -25.80
C ALA A 215 -12.48 -14.27 -26.58
N GLN A 216 -12.25 -15.57 -26.43
CA GLN A 216 -11.22 -16.29 -27.18
C GLN A 216 -11.57 -16.44 -28.67
N ALA A 217 -12.85 -16.55 -29.02
CA ALA A 217 -13.29 -16.63 -30.40
C ALA A 217 -13.11 -15.32 -31.18
N SER A 218 -13.23 -14.16 -30.51
CA SER A 218 -13.03 -12.84 -31.10
C SER A 218 -11.55 -12.45 -31.30
N SER A 219 -10.63 -13.02 -30.48
CA SER A 219 -9.19 -12.75 -30.61
C SER A 219 -8.49 -13.55 -31.71
N SER A 220 -9.11 -14.65 -32.17
CA SER A 220 -8.58 -15.46 -33.29
C SER A 220 -8.87 -14.89 -34.69
N SER A 221 -9.61 -13.79 -34.76
CA SER A 221 -10.00 -13.15 -36.03
C SER A 221 -9.23 -11.84 -36.39
N LEU A 222 -8.18 -11.49 -35.61
CA LEU A 222 -7.32 -10.36 -35.98
C LEU A 222 -6.10 -10.82 -36.82
N PRO A 223 -5.78 -10.13 -37.90
CA PRO A 223 -4.65 -10.52 -38.71
C PRO A 223 -3.33 -10.28 -38.00
N THR A 224 -2.46 -11.25 -38.08
CA THR A 224 -1.07 -11.22 -37.62
C THR A 224 -0.32 -10.00 -38.13
N ALA A 225 -0.07 -9.02 -37.29
CA ALA A 225 0.96 -8.02 -37.53
C ALA A 225 2.30 -8.58 -37.09
N THR A 226 3.21 -8.57 -38.02
CA THR A 226 4.59 -9.07 -37.97
C THR A 226 5.39 -8.59 -36.81
N ALA A 227 6.17 -9.53 -36.28
CA ALA A 227 7.18 -9.37 -35.25
C ALA A 227 8.21 -8.27 -35.59
N ALA A 228 8.51 -7.45 -34.62
CA ALA A 228 9.80 -6.79 -34.49
C ALA A 228 10.35 -7.08 -33.10
N GLU A 229 11.34 -7.96 -33.09
CA GLU A 229 12.23 -8.21 -31.96
C GLU A 229 12.88 -6.94 -31.46
N LYS A 230 12.97 -6.76 -30.14
CA LYS A 230 14.19 -6.28 -29.52
C LYS A 230 14.28 -6.73 -28.07
N ASP A 231 15.22 -7.55 -27.88
CA ASP A 231 16.07 -7.98 -26.82
C ASP A 231 16.36 -6.89 -25.77
N ALA A 232 16.11 -7.18 -24.49
CA ALA A 232 16.84 -6.62 -23.36
C ALA A 232 16.65 -7.52 -22.14
N THR A 233 17.48 -8.56 -22.09
CA THR A 233 17.86 -9.26 -20.87
C THR A 233 18.78 -8.38 -20.05
N GLU A 234 18.37 -8.02 -18.83
CA GLU A 234 19.33 -7.79 -17.77
C GLU A 234 18.76 -8.15 -16.39
N THR A 235 19.50 -8.99 -15.76
CA THR A 235 19.40 -9.62 -14.45
C THR A 235 19.22 -8.62 -13.31
N ARG A 236 18.19 -8.79 -12.48
CA ARG A 236 18.18 -8.30 -11.09
C ARG A 236 18.16 -9.48 -10.13
N ASN A 237 19.33 -9.80 -9.59
CA ASN A 237 19.47 -10.57 -8.37
C ASN A 237 19.02 -9.69 -7.19
N GLY A 238 17.85 -9.97 -6.62
CA GLY A 238 17.36 -9.36 -5.40
C GLY A 238 17.56 -10.30 -4.22
N SER A 239 18.51 -10.01 -3.37
CA SER A 239 18.68 -10.67 -2.08
C SER A 239 17.46 -10.40 -1.18
N HIS A 240 16.76 -11.45 -0.80
CA HIS A 240 15.75 -11.39 0.26
C HIS A 240 16.44 -11.11 1.61
N ALA A 241 16.41 -9.87 2.04
CA ALA A 241 16.75 -9.53 3.42
C ALA A 241 15.54 -9.84 4.30
N ASN A 242 15.74 -10.70 5.30
CA ASN A 242 14.80 -10.96 6.39
C ASN A 242 14.41 -9.62 7.06
N GLY A 243 13.22 -9.14 6.80
CA GLY A 243 12.70 -7.91 7.36
C GLY A 243 12.45 -8.06 8.84
N SER A 244 13.20 -7.34 9.66
CA SER A 244 12.87 -7.13 11.07
C SER A 244 11.48 -6.51 11.15
N ALA A 245 10.58 -7.10 11.93
CA ALA A 245 9.23 -6.59 12.11
C ALA A 245 9.30 -5.19 12.75
N VAL A 246 8.88 -4.18 12.02
CA VAL A 246 8.74 -2.80 12.51
C VAL A 246 7.38 -2.68 13.17
N GLY A 247 7.34 -2.30 14.44
CA GLY A 247 6.09 -1.98 15.14
C GLY A 247 5.60 -0.59 14.74
N ILE A 248 4.29 -0.44 14.54
CA ILE A 248 3.66 0.87 14.31
C ILE A 248 2.65 1.12 15.42
N ALA A 249 2.77 2.27 16.08
CA ALA A 249 1.74 2.77 16.97
C ALA A 249 0.80 3.71 16.22
N VAL A 250 -0.50 3.46 16.29
CA VAL A 250 -1.52 4.27 15.62
C VAL A 250 -2.52 4.75 16.64
N THR A 251 -2.86 6.02 16.58
CA THR A 251 -3.98 6.56 17.35
C THR A 251 -5.25 6.40 16.52
N THR A 252 -6.12 5.50 16.94
CA THR A 252 -7.45 5.26 16.32
C THR A 252 -8.56 5.37 17.35
N ASN A 253 -9.78 5.56 16.90
CA ASN A 253 -10.98 5.38 17.74
C ASN A 253 -11.20 3.94 18.07
#